data_a5af4ded5aa6307cf5afece5898ee787
#
_entry.id   a5af4ded5aa6307cf5afece5898ee787
#
_cell.length_a   1.000
_cell.length_b   1.000
_cell.length_c   1.000
_cell.angle_alpha   90.00
_cell.angle_beta   90.00
_cell.angle_gamma   90.00
#
_symmetry.space_group_name_H-M   'P 1'
#
loop_
_entity.id
_entity.type
_entity.pdbx_description
1 polymer ?
#
loop_
_entity_poly.entity_id
_entity_poly.type
_entity_poly.pdbx_seq_one_letter_code
_entity_poly.pdbx_strand_id
1 'polypeptide(L)'
;AELDGYVRFGKDYKNKRRIAIEPVDETLQAVEYMVPKGKHIPVQEGDFVQKGDYIMDGNPAPHDILRIQGIEALANYLIDEVQDVYRLQGVKINDKHIEVIVRQMLQKWEILDSGETTLLKGEHVDKQELDETNAKAEAQGMRPAQAEPILLGITKASLQTRSFISAASFQETTRVLTEAAVQGKRDKLVGLKENVIVGRLIPAGTGGATSRVRRIATDRDQKVIDQKRAEAEQAVQLAAPLDVVDLENDAGLVETTENRD
;
A
#
# COMPACT_ATOMS: atom_id res chain seq x y z
N ALA A 1 16.66 19.54 11.32
CA ALA A 1 15.56 20.23 12.00
C ALA A 1 14.23 19.56 11.65
N GLU A 2 13.37 19.33 12.63
CA GLU A 2 12.02 18.79 12.40
C GLU A 2 10.99 19.88 12.16
N LEU A 3 11.27 21.10 12.61
CA LEU A 3 10.37 22.27 12.53
C LEU A 3 11.15 23.49 12.01
N ASP A 4 10.39 24.44 11.45
CA ASP A 4 10.90 25.76 11.10
C ASP A 4 10.98 26.61 12.36
N GLY A 5 12.15 27.21 12.63
CA GLY A 5 12.29 27.99 13.85
C GLY A 5 13.68 28.58 14.07
N TYR A 6 13.86 29.21 15.21
CA TYR A 6 15.12 29.82 15.62
C TYR A 6 15.90 28.89 16.55
N VAL A 7 17.22 28.80 16.32
CA VAL A 7 18.14 27.99 17.11
C VAL A 7 18.45 28.69 18.43
N ARG A 8 18.31 27.95 19.54
CA ARG A 8 18.78 28.35 20.86
C ARG A 8 19.66 27.30 21.51
N PHE A 9 20.76 27.72 22.11
CA PHE A 9 21.64 26.84 22.86
C PHE A 9 21.21 26.81 24.33
N GLY A 10 20.89 25.62 24.82
CA GLY A 10 20.60 25.38 26.23
C GLY A 10 21.82 24.99 27.04
N LYS A 11 21.65 24.82 28.35
CA LYS A 11 22.71 24.36 29.23
C LYS A 11 23.20 22.96 28.86
N ASP A 12 24.52 22.79 28.79
CA ASP A 12 25.15 21.50 28.51
C ASP A 12 24.79 20.45 29.59
N TYR A 13 24.47 19.24 29.17
CA TYR A 13 24.15 18.13 30.05
C TYR A 13 25.01 16.91 29.75
N LYS A 14 25.73 16.39 30.73
CA LYS A 14 26.53 15.15 30.63
C LYS A 14 27.33 15.02 29.32
N ASN A 15 28.19 16.03 29.04
CA ASN A 15 29.06 16.07 27.86
C ASN A 15 28.31 16.17 26.49
N LYS A 16 27.04 16.59 26.49
CA LYS A 16 26.25 16.90 25.31
C LYS A 16 25.86 18.37 25.31
N ARG A 17 25.85 19.00 24.15
CA ARG A 17 25.25 20.32 23.93
C ARG A 17 23.76 20.15 23.71
N ARG A 18 22.96 20.97 24.36
CA ARG A 18 21.53 21.05 24.12
C ARG A 18 21.27 22.14 23.11
N ILE A 19 20.60 21.81 22.04
CA ILE A 19 20.12 22.72 21.00
C ILE A 19 18.60 22.63 21.00
N ALA A 20 17.92 23.76 21.19
CA ALA A 20 16.47 23.85 21.07
C ALA A 20 16.14 24.61 19.80
N ILE A 21 15.12 24.18 19.08
CA ILE A 21 14.52 24.94 18.00
C ILE A 21 13.20 25.47 18.49
N GLU A 22 13.10 26.80 18.60
CA GLU A 22 11.86 27.49 18.92
C GLU A 22 11.07 27.69 17.63
N PRO A 23 9.88 27.06 17.48
CA PRO A 23 9.09 27.21 16.27
C PRO A 23 8.60 28.65 16.11
N VAL A 24 8.40 29.07 14.85
CA VAL A 24 7.78 30.35 14.53
C VAL A 24 6.30 30.36 14.93
N ASP A 25 5.64 29.21 14.86
CA ASP A 25 4.25 29.03 15.26
C ASP A 25 4.15 28.75 16.76
N GLU A 26 3.53 29.62 17.53
CA GLU A 26 3.31 29.49 18.99
C GLU A 26 2.48 28.25 19.39
N THR A 27 1.83 27.58 18.45
CA THR A 27 1.05 26.37 18.69
C THR A 27 1.89 25.11 18.81
N LEU A 28 3.15 25.15 18.33
CA LEU A 28 4.07 24.01 18.34
C LEU A 28 5.01 24.08 19.54
N GLN A 29 5.37 22.94 20.09
CA GLN A 29 6.35 22.85 21.17
C GLN A 29 7.77 22.91 20.62
N ALA A 30 8.69 23.57 21.36
CA ALA A 30 10.09 23.57 21.02
C ALA A 30 10.69 22.15 21.06
N VAL A 31 11.48 21.80 20.06
CA VAL A 31 12.13 20.50 19.95
C VAL A 31 13.57 20.63 20.42
N GLU A 32 13.98 19.77 21.36
CA GLU A 32 15.33 19.76 21.94
C GLU A 32 16.18 18.61 21.37
N TYR A 33 17.36 18.94 20.89
CA TYR A 33 18.35 17.99 20.38
C TYR A 33 19.58 17.92 21.31
N MET A 34 20.04 16.71 21.59
CA MET A 34 21.23 16.46 22.40
C MET A 34 22.43 16.06 21.51
N VAL A 35 23.28 17.00 21.17
CA VAL A 35 24.44 16.79 20.29
C VAL A 35 25.71 16.52 21.09
N PRO A 36 26.52 15.47 20.78
CA PRO A 36 27.80 15.22 21.42
C PRO A 36 28.80 16.37 21.18
N LYS A 37 29.59 16.75 22.19
CA LYS A 37 30.55 17.88 22.09
C LYS A 37 31.63 17.72 21.02
N GLY A 38 31.89 16.51 20.53
CA GLY A 38 32.87 16.26 19.46
C GLY A 38 32.37 16.48 18.04
N LYS A 39 31.12 16.83 17.85
CA LYS A 39 30.54 17.09 16.53
C LYS A 39 30.54 18.60 16.20
N HIS A 40 30.83 18.92 14.93
CA HIS A 40 30.75 20.28 14.44
C HIS A 40 29.28 20.67 14.25
N ILE A 41 28.94 21.86 14.70
CA ILE A 41 27.60 22.45 14.61
C ILE A 41 27.74 23.70 13.73
N PRO A 42 27.24 23.69 12.49
CA PRO A 42 27.38 24.81 11.57
C PRO A 42 26.44 25.99 11.87
N VAL A 43 25.42 25.76 12.71
CA VAL A 43 24.41 26.79 13.07
C VAL A 43 24.84 27.60 14.30
N GLN A 44 24.47 28.88 14.34
CA GLN A 44 24.73 29.80 15.45
C GLN A 44 23.45 30.08 16.24
N GLU A 45 23.59 30.66 17.43
CA GLU A 45 22.46 31.04 18.25
C GLU A 45 21.68 32.19 17.58
N GLY A 46 20.38 31.99 17.43
CA GLY A 46 19.50 32.94 16.76
C GLY A 46 19.35 32.73 15.27
N ASP A 47 20.06 31.77 14.65
CA ASP A 47 19.88 31.45 13.23
C ASP A 47 18.49 30.87 12.98
N PHE A 48 17.90 31.24 11.86
CA PHE A 48 16.66 30.65 11.38
C PHE A 48 16.97 29.39 10.59
N VAL A 49 16.38 28.25 11.00
CA VAL A 49 16.51 26.96 10.31
C VAL A 49 15.15 26.52 9.78
N GLN A 50 15.15 25.97 8.57
CA GLN A 50 13.97 25.40 7.95
C GLN A 50 13.86 23.90 8.27
N LYS A 51 12.66 23.37 8.15
CA LYS A 51 12.42 21.95 8.27
C LYS A 51 13.27 21.17 7.26
N GLY A 52 14.13 20.30 7.77
CA GLY A 52 15.05 19.52 6.95
C GLY A 52 16.49 20.01 6.95
N ASP A 53 16.79 21.22 7.46
CA ASP A 53 18.17 21.73 7.54
C ASP A 53 19.02 20.91 8.53
N TYR A 54 20.29 20.77 8.20
CA TYR A 54 21.24 20.04 9.03
C TYR A 54 21.72 20.89 10.18
N ILE A 55 21.47 20.45 11.41
CA ILE A 55 21.93 21.11 12.64
C ILE A 55 23.36 20.68 12.99
N MET A 56 23.79 19.54 12.50
CA MET A 56 25.07 18.91 12.81
C MET A 56 25.65 18.27 11.56
N ASP A 57 27.00 18.35 11.43
CA ASP A 57 27.69 17.64 10.35
C ASP A 57 27.64 16.13 10.55
N GLY A 58 27.29 15.42 9.50
CA GLY A 58 27.22 13.95 9.46
C GLY A 58 26.29 13.44 8.38
N ASN A 59 26.33 12.15 8.13
CA ASN A 59 25.39 11.53 7.20
C ASN A 59 24.04 11.37 7.89
N PRO A 60 22.96 11.93 7.33
CA PRO A 60 21.62 11.77 7.91
C PRO A 60 21.14 10.32 7.76
N ALA A 61 20.27 9.88 8.67
CA ALA A 61 19.60 8.61 8.51
C ALA A 61 18.55 8.72 7.39
N PRO A 62 18.55 7.82 6.38
CA PRO A 62 17.58 7.89 5.29
C PRO A 62 16.12 7.90 5.75
N HIS A 63 15.81 7.20 6.85
CA HIS A 63 14.46 7.18 7.42
C HIS A 63 14.02 8.55 7.97
N ASP A 64 14.95 9.33 8.53
CA ASP A 64 14.65 10.68 9.02
C ASP A 64 14.43 11.65 7.86
N ILE A 65 15.19 11.52 6.76
CA ILE A 65 14.95 12.30 5.53
C ILE A 65 13.54 12.01 5.02
N LEU A 66 13.12 10.73 4.96
CA LEU A 66 11.79 10.35 4.51
C LEU A 66 10.69 10.99 5.36
N ARG A 67 10.85 10.93 6.69
CA ARG A 67 9.87 11.46 7.65
C ARG A 67 9.78 12.99 7.61
N ILE A 68 10.91 13.67 7.46
CA ILE A 68 10.98 15.13 7.59
C ILE A 68 10.79 15.82 6.23
N GLN A 69 11.54 15.41 5.21
CA GLN A 69 11.59 16.06 3.90
C GLN A 69 10.74 15.38 2.83
N GLY A 70 10.35 14.11 3.06
CA GLY A 70 9.50 13.36 2.15
C GLY A 70 10.25 12.48 1.15
N ILE A 71 9.47 11.89 0.22
CA ILE A 71 9.94 10.84 -0.72
C ILE A 71 10.93 11.40 -1.74
N GLU A 72 10.68 12.60 -2.27
CA GLU A 72 11.49 13.20 -3.33
C GLU A 72 12.90 13.53 -2.85
N ALA A 73 13.02 14.17 -1.68
CA ALA A 73 14.30 14.49 -1.09
C ALA A 73 15.13 13.22 -0.76
N LEU A 74 14.47 12.19 -0.24
CA LEU A 74 15.13 10.91 0.02
C LEU A 74 15.61 10.25 -1.28
N ALA A 75 14.79 10.26 -2.33
CA ALA A 75 15.17 9.66 -3.60
C ALA A 75 16.41 10.35 -4.19
N ASN A 76 16.43 11.69 -4.22
CA ASN A 76 17.57 12.47 -4.68
C ASN A 76 18.83 12.20 -3.84
N TYR A 77 18.70 12.19 -2.52
CA TYR A 77 19.79 11.87 -1.62
C TYR A 77 20.40 10.47 -1.90
N LEU A 78 19.58 9.44 -2.04
CA LEU A 78 20.06 8.08 -2.32
C LEU A 78 20.71 7.96 -3.70
N ILE A 79 20.18 8.68 -4.71
CA ILE A 79 20.75 8.68 -6.06
C ILE A 79 22.12 9.35 -6.03
N ASP A 80 22.25 10.52 -5.41
CA ASP A 80 23.49 11.26 -5.33
C ASP A 80 24.58 10.47 -4.59
N GLU A 81 24.27 9.90 -3.43
CA GLU A 81 25.21 9.08 -2.66
C GLU A 81 25.73 7.86 -3.45
N VAL A 82 24.86 7.17 -4.19
CA VAL A 82 25.26 6.03 -5.03
C VAL A 82 26.06 6.51 -6.26
N GLN A 83 25.63 7.57 -6.91
CA GLN A 83 26.31 8.12 -8.07
C GLN A 83 27.70 8.67 -7.73
N ASP A 84 27.87 9.29 -6.57
CA ASP A 84 29.18 9.78 -6.13
C ASP A 84 30.21 8.66 -6.01
N VAL A 85 29.80 7.49 -5.47
CA VAL A 85 30.68 6.31 -5.42
C VAL A 85 31.10 5.86 -6.84
N TYR A 86 30.16 5.81 -7.78
CA TYR A 86 30.47 5.42 -9.17
C TYR A 86 31.31 6.48 -9.89
N ARG A 87 31.01 7.76 -9.71
CA ARG A 87 31.77 8.89 -10.28
C ARG A 87 33.23 8.91 -9.81
N LEU A 88 33.47 8.63 -8.52
CA LEU A 88 34.81 8.53 -7.96
C LEU A 88 35.64 7.40 -8.62
N GLN A 89 34.99 6.33 -9.09
CA GLN A 89 35.64 5.23 -9.82
C GLN A 89 35.66 5.46 -11.34
N GLY A 90 35.23 6.61 -11.84
CA GLY A 90 35.20 6.94 -13.27
C GLY A 90 34.12 6.25 -14.06
N VAL A 91 33.15 5.60 -13.40
CA VAL A 91 32.04 4.88 -14.05
C VAL A 91 30.85 5.83 -14.25
N LYS A 92 30.38 5.97 -15.49
CA LYS A 92 29.20 6.78 -15.81
C LYS A 92 27.96 5.89 -15.93
N ILE A 93 27.02 6.06 -15.03
CA ILE A 93 25.72 5.34 -15.00
C ILE A 93 24.61 6.41 -15.09
N ASN A 94 23.55 6.08 -15.82
CA ASN A 94 22.38 6.94 -15.87
C ASN A 94 21.56 6.77 -14.58
N ASP A 95 21.10 7.88 -14.00
CA ASP A 95 20.34 7.92 -12.74
C ASP A 95 19.10 7.04 -12.78
N LYS A 96 18.48 6.85 -13.95
CA LYS A 96 17.29 6.01 -14.14
C LYS A 96 17.46 4.56 -13.66
N HIS A 97 18.67 4.02 -13.73
CA HIS A 97 18.93 2.65 -13.25
C HIS A 97 18.84 2.56 -11.71
N ILE A 98 19.21 3.65 -11.02
CA ILE A 98 19.14 3.75 -9.57
C ILE A 98 17.72 4.12 -9.15
N GLU A 99 17.10 5.08 -9.84
CA GLU A 99 15.72 5.53 -9.59
C GLU A 99 14.71 4.37 -9.60
N VAL A 100 14.84 3.44 -10.54
CA VAL A 100 13.97 2.25 -10.61
C VAL A 100 14.08 1.39 -9.34
N ILE A 101 15.29 1.25 -8.79
CA ILE A 101 15.50 0.47 -7.55
C ILE A 101 14.93 1.23 -6.35
N VAL A 102 15.23 2.53 -6.23
CA VAL A 102 14.71 3.38 -5.14
C VAL A 102 13.19 3.41 -5.14
N ARG A 103 12.57 3.50 -6.33
CA ARG A 103 11.12 3.42 -6.46
C ARG A 103 10.54 2.13 -5.88
N GLN A 104 11.20 0.99 -6.09
CA GLN A 104 10.75 -0.29 -5.51
C GLN A 104 10.94 -0.33 -3.99
N MET A 105 11.97 0.33 -3.45
CA MET A 105 12.20 0.45 -2.02
C MET A 105 11.16 1.31 -1.30
N LEU A 106 10.55 2.27 -2.01
CA LEU A 106 9.56 3.23 -1.50
C LEU A 106 8.10 2.88 -1.90
N GLN A 107 7.88 1.70 -2.46
CA GLN A 107 6.56 1.30 -2.95
C GLN A 107 5.54 1.04 -1.83
N LYS A 108 6.02 0.64 -0.64
CA LYS A 108 5.18 0.23 0.47
C LYS A 108 4.89 1.36 1.44
N TRP A 109 3.69 1.31 2.01
CA TRP A 109 3.19 2.22 3.03
C TRP A 109 2.84 1.41 4.27
N GLU A 110 3.16 1.93 5.44
CA GLU A 110 2.81 1.34 6.73
C GLU A 110 1.55 1.98 7.27
N ILE A 111 0.58 1.16 7.67
CA ILE A 111 -0.68 1.61 8.23
C ILE A 111 -0.48 2.05 9.68
N LEU A 112 -0.69 3.32 9.97
CA LEU A 112 -0.65 3.87 11.33
C LEU A 112 -1.98 3.72 12.06
N ASP A 113 -3.07 4.01 11.37
CA ASP A 113 -4.44 3.86 11.87
C ASP A 113 -5.29 3.20 10.78
N SER A 114 -5.93 2.09 11.12
CA SER A 114 -6.78 1.35 10.18
C SER A 114 -8.12 2.01 9.90
N GLY A 115 -8.54 2.98 10.73
CA GLY A 115 -9.89 3.52 10.62
C GLY A 115 -10.96 2.43 10.70
N GLU A 116 -11.92 2.47 9.79
CA GLU A 116 -12.99 1.46 9.64
C GLU A 116 -12.77 0.56 8.42
N THR A 117 -11.52 0.51 7.91
CA THR A 117 -11.14 -0.32 6.76
C THR A 117 -10.77 -1.75 7.20
N THR A 118 -10.63 -2.65 6.23
CA THR A 118 -10.20 -4.04 6.45
C THR A 118 -8.71 -4.21 6.68
N LEU A 119 -7.93 -3.11 6.63
CA LEU A 119 -6.49 -3.11 6.81
C LEU A 119 -6.10 -3.21 8.29
N LEU A 120 -4.92 -3.77 8.56
CA LEU A 120 -4.41 -3.93 9.92
C LEU A 120 -3.32 -2.88 10.22
N LYS A 121 -3.30 -2.39 11.46
CA LYS A 121 -2.25 -1.49 11.93
C LYS A 121 -0.88 -2.16 11.86
N GLY A 122 0.12 -1.45 11.29
CA GLY A 122 1.48 -1.98 11.07
C GLY A 122 1.62 -2.88 9.84
N GLU A 123 0.59 -3.03 9.02
CA GLU A 123 0.65 -3.76 7.77
C GLU A 123 1.32 -2.92 6.68
N HIS A 124 2.13 -3.58 5.83
CA HIS A 124 2.78 -2.93 4.68
C HIS A 124 1.95 -3.15 3.42
N VAL A 125 1.30 -2.13 2.96
CA VAL A 125 0.37 -2.17 1.81
C VAL A 125 0.95 -1.36 0.64
N ASP A 126 0.61 -1.74 -0.60
CA ASP A 126 0.92 -0.93 -1.77
C ASP A 126 0.05 0.34 -1.78
N LYS A 127 0.62 1.47 -2.22
CA LYS A 127 -0.12 2.72 -2.32
C LYS A 127 -1.42 2.59 -3.11
N GLN A 128 -1.39 1.87 -4.23
CA GLN A 128 -2.56 1.64 -5.06
C GLN A 128 -3.69 0.91 -4.31
N GLU A 129 -3.35 -0.11 -3.53
CA GLU A 129 -4.31 -0.89 -2.74
C GLU A 129 -4.90 -0.06 -1.60
N LEU A 130 -4.05 0.77 -0.97
CA LEU A 130 -4.48 1.74 0.05
C LEU A 130 -5.48 2.74 -0.53
N ASP A 131 -5.15 3.35 -1.68
CA ASP A 131 -6.01 4.33 -2.35
C ASP A 131 -7.35 3.71 -2.78
N GLU A 132 -7.35 2.48 -3.32
CA GLU A 132 -8.57 1.75 -3.69
C GLU A 132 -9.44 1.41 -2.48
N THR A 133 -8.81 1.04 -1.35
CA THR A 133 -9.54 0.70 -0.11
C THR A 133 -10.12 1.95 0.54
N ASN A 134 -9.35 3.05 0.57
CA ASN A 134 -9.81 4.33 1.11
C ASN A 134 -10.96 4.91 0.27
N ALA A 135 -10.87 4.85 -1.06
CA ALA A 135 -11.95 5.29 -1.94
C ALA A 135 -13.26 4.51 -1.71
N LYS A 136 -13.16 3.20 -1.43
CA LYS A 136 -14.35 2.38 -1.08
C LYS A 136 -14.91 2.76 0.28
N ALA A 137 -14.05 3.01 1.28
CA ALA A 137 -14.46 3.43 2.62
C ALA A 137 -15.15 4.81 2.58
N GLU A 138 -14.58 5.77 1.86
CA GLU A 138 -15.18 7.10 1.67
C GLU A 138 -16.54 7.05 0.96
N ALA A 139 -16.67 6.20 -0.09
CA ALA A 139 -17.94 6.00 -0.79
C ALA A 139 -19.04 5.42 0.13
N GLN A 140 -18.67 4.72 1.20
CA GLN A 140 -19.57 4.16 2.21
C GLN A 140 -19.74 5.10 3.43
N GLY A 141 -19.07 6.27 3.45
CA GLY A 141 -19.10 7.21 4.57
C GLY A 141 -18.30 6.74 5.79
N MET A 142 -17.42 5.76 5.63
CA MET A 142 -16.55 5.23 6.67
C MET A 142 -15.24 6.02 6.77
N ARG A 143 -14.61 5.98 7.95
CA ARG A 143 -13.32 6.65 8.18
C ARG A 143 -12.19 5.94 7.42
N PRO A 144 -11.42 6.66 6.54
CA PRO A 144 -10.32 6.08 5.79
C PRO A 144 -9.14 5.72 6.68
N ALA A 145 -8.30 4.78 6.21
CA ALA A 145 -7.05 4.42 6.87
C ALA A 145 -5.99 5.50 6.66
N GLN A 146 -5.16 5.75 7.69
CA GLN A 146 -4.00 6.63 7.63
C GLN A 146 -2.74 5.79 7.53
N ALA A 147 -1.85 6.15 6.60
CA ALA A 147 -0.61 5.44 6.37
C ALA A 147 0.53 6.41 6.05
N GLU A 148 1.76 5.98 6.35
CA GLU A 148 2.99 6.71 6.02
C GLU A 148 3.88 5.89 5.09
N PRO A 149 4.63 6.55 4.18
CA PRO A 149 5.57 5.86 3.31
C PRO A 149 6.71 5.27 4.14
N ILE A 150 7.11 4.03 3.84
CA ILE A 150 8.22 3.36 4.51
C ILE A 150 9.34 3.06 3.52
N LEU A 151 10.58 3.24 3.96
CA LEU A 151 11.76 2.83 3.21
C LEU A 151 12.12 1.39 3.57
N LEU A 152 12.05 0.50 2.59
CA LEU A 152 12.48 -0.89 2.72
C LEU A 152 13.87 -1.10 2.14
N GLY A 153 14.70 -1.90 2.79
CA GLY A 153 15.95 -2.38 2.20
C GLY A 153 15.68 -3.22 0.94
N ILE A 154 16.64 -3.28 0.01
CA ILE A 154 16.52 -3.96 -1.29
C ILE A 154 16.01 -5.40 -1.14
N THR A 155 16.59 -6.17 -0.21
CA THR A 155 16.19 -7.56 0.03
C THR A 155 14.74 -7.66 0.51
N LYS A 156 14.35 -6.83 1.48
CA LYS A 156 12.99 -6.84 2.04
C LYS A 156 11.97 -6.38 1.00
N ALA A 157 12.28 -5.37 0.20
CA ALA A 157 11.45 -4.91 -0.90
C ALA A 157 11.25 -6.01 -1.96
N SER A 158 12.29 -6.80 -2.27
CA SER A 158 12.22 -7.91 -3.22
C SER A 158 11.41 -9.10 -2.72
N LEU A 159 11.33 -9.33 -1.41
CA LEU A 159 10.54 -10.40 -0.80
C LEU A 159 9.07 -10.01 -0.58
N GLN A 160 8.79 -8.73 -0.36
CA GLN A 160 7.43 -8.20 -0.16
C GLN A 160 6.74 -7.81 -1.47
N THR A 161 6.96 -8.58 -2.53
CA THR A 161 6.27 -8.39 -3.83
C THR A 161 4.89 -9.04 -3.82
N ARG A 162 4.00 -8.59 -4.74
CA ARG A 162 2.65 -9.17 -4.91
C ARG A 162 2.69 -10.63 -5.33
N SER A 163 3.74 -11.05 -6.07
CA SER A 163 3.93 -12.42 -6.55
C SER A 163 4.78 -13.22 -5.58
N PHE A 164 4.20 -14.24 -4.95
CA PHE A 164 4.96 -15.15 -4.11
C PHE A 164 5.91 -16.06 -4.92
N ILE A 165 5.60 -16.33 -6.18
CA ILE A 165 6.49 -17.08 -7.08
C ILE A 165 7.78 -16.29 -7.33
N SER A 166 7.65 -15.00 -7.60
CA SER A 166 8.79 -14.10 -7.77
C SER A 166 9.64 -14.00 -6.51
N ALA A 167 9.02 -13.85 -5.34
CA ALA A 167 9.70 -13.78 -4.05
C ALA A 167 10.44 -15.10 -3.73
N ALA A 168 9.76 -16.24 -3.86
CA ALA A 168 10.34 -17.58 -3.61
C ALA A 168 11.53 -17.90 -4.51
N SER A 169 11.57 -17.38 -5.73
CA SER A 169 12.70 -17.58 -6.65
C SER A 169 13.93 -16.74 -6.31
N PHE A 170 13.84 -15.80 -5.38
CA PHE A 170 14.95 -14.93 -4.97
C PHE A 170 15.65 -15.46 -3.72
N GLN A 171 14.98 -15.50 -2.59
CA GLN A 171 15.51 -15.98 -1.31
C GLN A 171 14.39 -16.56 -0.45
N GLU A 172 14.76 -17.29 0.61
CA GLU A 172 13.83 -17.85 1.61
C GLU A 172 12.68 -18.68 0.98
N THR A 173 13.00 -19.49 -0.04
CA THR A 173 12.02 -20.24 -0.84
C THR A 173 11.03 -21.01 0.03
N THR A 174 11.51 -21.76 1.01
CA THR A 174 10.65 -22.59 1.88
C THR A 174 9.70 -21.74 2.71
N ARG A 175 10.18 -20.65 3.30
CA ARG A 175 9.37 -19.74 4.12
C ARG A 175 8.27 -19.10 3.31
N VAL A 176 8.63 -18.51 2.17
CA VAL A 176 7.68 -17.82 1.28
C VAL A 176 6.60 -18.76 0.77
N LEU A 177 6.97 -19.97 0.34
CA LEU A 177 6.01 -20.97 -0.15
C LEU A 177 5.11 -21.48 0.97
N THR A 178 5.63 -21.69 2.18
CA THR A 178 4.83 -22.13 3.33
C THR A 178 3.82 -21.07 3.73
N GLU A 179 4.24 -19.80 3.83
CA GLU A 179 3.33 -18.67 4.12
C GLU A 179 2.24 -18.53 3.05
N ALA A 180 2.62 -18.64 1.77
CA ALA A 180 1.67 -18.56 0.66
C ALA A 180 0.64 -19.72 0.70
N ALA A 181 1.10 -20.92 1.03
CA ALA A 181 0.24 -22.10 1.15
C ALA A 181 -0.76 -21.99 2.33
N VAL A 182 -0.27 -21.56 3.51
CA VAL A 182 -1.12 -21.36 4.70
C VAL A 182 -2.18 -20.29 4.47
N GLN A 183 -1.80 -19.18 3.80
CA GLN A 183 -2.71 -18.07 3.48
C GLN A 183 -3.61 -18.32 2.26
N GLY A 184 -3.39 -19.43 1.54
CA GLY A 184 -4.13 -19.71 0.30
C GLY A 184 -3.92 -18.63 -0.79
N LYS A 185 -2.75 -17.99 -0.84
CA LYS A 185 -2.47 -16.92 -1.79
C LYS A 185 -2.58 -17.39 -3.23
N ARG A 186 -3.15 -16.55 -4.08
CA ARG A 186 -3.21 -16.75 -5.53
C ARG A 186 -2.31 -15.74 -6.23
N ASP A 187 -1.40 -16.23 -7.07
CA ASP A 187 -0.56 -15.36 -7.92
C ASP A 187 -1.32 -15.02 -9.21
N LYS A 188 -1.46 -13.72 -9.47
CA LYS A 188 -2.16 -13.23 -10.68
C LYS A 188 -1.29 -13.27 -11.95
N LEU A 189 -0.02 -13.64 -11.84
CA LEU A 189 0.94 -13.73 -12.96
C LEU A 189 1.02 -12.42 -13.79
N VAL A 190 1.07 -11.28 -13.13
CA VAL A 190 1.07 -9.97 -13.79
C VAL A 190 2.46 -9.56 -14.26
N GLY A 191 3.51 -9.96 -13.54
CA GLY A 191 4.89 -9.59 -13.84
C GLY A 191 5.56 -10.51 -14.88
N LEU A 192 6.81 -10.19 -15.21
CA LEU A 192 7.58 -10.96 -16.20
C LEU A 192 8.14 -12.25 -15.61
N LYS A 193 8.70 -12.17 -14.40
CA LYS A 193 9.47 -13.25 -13.77
C LYS A 193 8.61 -14.48 -13.48
N GLU A 194 7.44 -14.30 -12.89
CA GLU A 194 6.50 -15.38 -12.60
C GLU A 194 5.99 -16.07 -13.87
N ASN A 195 5.72 -15.32 -14.94
CA ASN A 195 5.31 -15.92 -16.22
C ASN A 195 6.42 -16.77 -16.85
N VAL A 196 7.68 -16.30 -16.77
CA VAL A 196 8.85 -17.05 -17.26
C VAL A 196 9.02 -18.34 -16.46
N ILE A 197 8.91 -18.29 -15.12
CA ILE A 197 9.06 -19.47 -14.25
C ILE A 197 7.99 -20.52 -14.56
N VAL A 198 6.74 -20.10 -14.78
CA VAL A 198 5.61 -21.01 -15.10
C VAL A 198 5.64 -21.48 -16.56
N GLY A 199 6.51 -20.92 -17.41
CA GLY A 199 6.60 -21.26 -18.83
C GLY A 199 5.51 -20.64 -19.69
N ARG A 200 4.90 -19.53 -19.26
CA ARG A 200 3.92 -18.76 -20.03
C ARG A 200 4.59 -17.64 -20.82
N LEU A 201 3.88 -17.15 -21.84
CA LEU A 201 4.30 -15.94 -22.54
C LEU A 201 4.28 -14.75 -21.58
N ILE A 202 5.33 -13.93 -21.63
CA ILE A 202 5.42 -12.71 -20.82
C ILE A 202 4.34 -11.72 -21.25
N PRO A 203 3.78 -10.91 -20.33
CA PRO A 203 2.74 -9.92 -20.63
C PRO A 203 3.29 -8.68 -21.35
N ALA A 204 4.18 -8.89 -22.32
CA ALA A 204 4.80 -7.86 -23.16
C ALA A 204 4.96 -8.36 -24.59
N GLY A 205 5.02 -7.46 -25.58
CA GLY A 205 5.14 -7.80 -26.99
C GLY A 205 3.98 -8.67 -27.48
N THR A 206 4.29 -9.78 -28.15
CA THR A 206 3.29 -10.74 -28.68
C THR A 206 2.44 -11.37 -27.59
N GLY A 207 3.01 -11.67 -26.41
CA GLY A 207 2.30 -12.22 -25.26
C GLY A 207 1.29 -11.21 -24.67
N GLY A 208 1.64 -9.93 -24.64
CA GLY A 208 0.73 -8.85 -24.24
C GLY A 208 -0.44 -8.67 -25.22
N ALA A 209 -0.17 -8.77 -26.53
CA ALA A 209 -1.21 -8.72 -27.55
C ALA A 209 -2.18 -9.90 -27.42
N THR A 210 -1.67 -11.12 -27.29
CA THR A 210 -2.47 -12.35 -27.11
C THR A 210 -3.31 -12.28 -25.83
N SER A 211 -2.76 -11.79 -24.71
CA SER A 211 -3.47 -11.62 -23.45
C SER A 211 -4.61 -10.62 -23.58
N ARG A 212 -4.41 -9.53 -24.34
CA ARG A 212 -5.43 -8.51 -24.58
C ARG A 212 -6.59 -9.05 -25.41
N VAL A 213 -6.28 -9.80 -26.49
CA VAL A 213 -7.30 -10.46 -27.33
C VAL A 213 -8.10 -11.47 -26.52
N ARG A 214 -7.42 -12.30 -25.71
CA ARG A 214 -8.07 -13.30 -24.85
C ARG A 214 -9.01 -12.63 -23.85
N ARG A 215 -8.61 -11.52 -23.23
CA ARG A 215 -9.49 -10.78 -22.31
C ARG A 215 -10.74 -10.27 -23.00
N ILE A 216 -10.61 -9.68 -24.20
CA ILE A 216 -11.74 -9.20 -24.98
C ILE A 216 -12.69 -10.36 -25.35
N ALA A 217 -12.15 -11.52 -25.70
CA ALA A 217 -12.95 -12.71 -25.97
C ALA A 217 -13.71 -13.19 -24.73
N THR A 218 -13.01 -13.28 -23.58
CA THR A 218 -13.63 -13.67 -22.30
C THR A 218 -14.74 -12.70 -21.88
N ASP A 219 -14.53 -11.39 -22.04
CA ASP A 219 -15.54 -10.38 -21.71
C ASP A 219 -16.77 -10.48 -22.62
N ARG A 220 -16.60 -10.86 -23.89
CA ARG A 220 -17.72 -11.14 -24.82
C ARG A 220 -18.48 -12.40 -24.41
N ASP A 221 -17.75 -13.47 -24.14
CA ASP A 221 -18.34 -14.76 -23.73
C ASP A 221 -19.11 -14.60 -22.41
N GLN A 222 -18.56 -13.84 -21.46
CA GLN A 222 -19.24 -13.56 -20.19
C GLN A 222 -20.56 -12.80 -20.42
N LYS A 223 -20.57 -11.77 -21.27
CA LYS A 223 -21.79 -11.04 -21.60
C LYS A 223 -22.86 -11.94 -22.23
N VAL A 224 -22.46 -12.87 -23.10
CA VAL A 224 -23.38 -13.83 -23.72
C VAL A 224 -23.93 -14.81 -22.68
N ILE A 225 -23.10 -15.26 -21.74
CA ILE A 225 -23.53 -16.14 -20.65
C ILE A 225 -24.51 -15.40 -19.73
N ASP A 226 -24.21 -14.17 -19.36
CA ASP A 226 -25.06 -13.36 -18.50
C ASP A 226 -26.42 -13.05 -19.17
N GLN A 227 -26.41 -12.76 -20.47
CA GLN A 227 -27.65 -12.59 -21.24
C GLN A 227 -28.49 -13.88 -21.25
N LYS A 228 -27.89 -15.03 -21.54
CA LYS A 228 -28.57 -16.32 -21.48
C LYS A 228 -29.12 -16.69 -20.11
N ARG A 229 -28.39 -16.33 -19.05
CA ARG A 229 -28.87 -16.48 -17.67
C ARG A 229 -30.10 -15.61 -17.40
N ALA A 230 -30.04 -14.34 -17.76
CA ALA A 230 -31.14 -13.41 -17.59
C ALA A 230 -32.39 -13.86 -18.38
N GLU A 231 -32.22 -14.34 -19.64
CA GLU A 231 -33.29 -14.92 -20.43
C GLU A 231 -33.89 -16.17 -19.81
N ALA A 232 -33.04 -17.06 -19.26
CA ALA A 232 -33.47 -18.26 -18.55
C ALA A 232 -34.24 -17.95 -17.25
N GLU A 233 -33.78 -16.99 -16.48
CA GLU A 233 -34.46 -16.51 -15.28
C GLU A 233 -35.82 -15.88 -15.59
N GLN A 234 -35.90 -15.07 -16.64
CA GLN A 234 -37.16 -14.52 -17.12
C GLN A 234 -38.14 -15.62 -17.62
N ALA A 235 -37.63 -16.61 -18.34
CA ALA A 235 -38.45 -17.73 -18.79
C ALA A 235 -38.98 -18.56 -17.61
N VAL A 236 -38.18 -18.75 -16.55
CA VAL A 236 -38.63 -19.43 -15.31
C VAL A 236 -39.67 -18.62 -14.56
N GLN A 237 -39.55 -17.29 -14.51
CA GLN A 237 -40.53 -16.42 -13.86
C GLN A 237 -41.84 -16.38 -14.64
N LEU A 238 -41.81 -16.43 -15.99
CA LEU A 238 -42.98 -16.50 -16.85
C LEU A 238 -43.65 -17.89 -16.82
N ALA A 239 -42.90 -18.94 -16.52
CA ALA A 239 -43.38 -20.33 -16.39
C ALA A 239 -43.82 -20.69 -14.98
N ALA A 240 -43.68 -19.82 -13.99
CA ALA A 240 -44.25 -20.04 -12.66
C ALA A 240 -45.80 -20.14 -12.79
N PRO A 241 -46.43 -21.20 -12.31
CA PRO A 241 -47.88 -21.36 -12.40
C PRO A 241 -48.56 -20.22 -11.63
N LEU A 242 -49.53 -19.58 -12.31
CA LEU A 242 -50.47 -18.67 -11.67
C LEU A 242 -51.01 -19.34 -10.41
N ASP A 243 -50.96 -18.66 -9.32
CA ASP A 243 -51.44 -19.09 -8.00
C ASP A 243 -52.65 -20.01 -8.07
N VAL A 244 -52.53 -21.15 -7.36
CA VAL A 244 -53.71 -21.94 -6.97
C VAL A 244 -54.57 -21.01 -6.11
N VAL A 245 -55.59 -20.44 -6.76
CA VAL A 245 -56.63 -19.68 -6.06
C VAL A 245 -57.20 -20.61 -4.99
N ASP A 246 -57.12 -20.23 -3.75
CA ASP A 246 -57.72 -20.82 -2.59
C ASP A 246 -59.23 -21.18 -2.89
N LEU A 247 -59.51 -22.43 -3.18
CA LEU A 247 -60.84 -23.01 -3.12
C LEU A 247 -61.04 -23.75 -1.78
N GLU A 248 -60.82 -23.04 -0.70
CA GLU A 248 -61.26 -23.45 0.62
C GLU A 248 -61.99 -22.31 1.31
N ASN A 249 -63.21 -22.05 0.85
CA ASN A 249 -64.24 -21.38 1.67
C ASN A 249 -65.59 -21.46 0.96
N ASP A 250 -66.18 -22.63 0.82
CA ASP A 250 -67.63 -22.74 0.78
C ASP A 250 -68.05 -24.19 1.13
N ALA A 251 -67.98 -24.55 2.40
CA ALA A 251 -68.76 -25.65 2.96
C ALA A 251 -69.51 -25.09 4.16
N GLY A 252 -70.52 -24.27 3.77
CA GLY A 252 -71.56 -23.84 4.70
C GLY A 252 -72.37 -25.01 5.24
N LEU A 253 -72.53 -24.96 6.50
CA LEU A 253 -73.73 -25.29 7.28
C LEU A 253 -74.68 -26.37 6.68
N VAL A 254 -74.63 -27.61 7.19
CA VAL A 254 -75.82 -28.44 7.31
C VAL A 254 -75.89 -28.87 8.77
N GLU A 255 -76.79 -28.18 9.49
CA GLU A 255 -77.43 -28.72 10.68
C GLU A 255 -78.13 -30.04 10.33
N THR A 256 -77.90 -31.05 11.12
CA THR A 256 -78.86 -32.09 11.31
C THR A 256 -78.96 -32.43 12.81
N THR A 257 -80.10 -32.02 13.29
CA THR A 257 -80.78 -32.37 14.54
C THR A 257 -81.06 -33.88 14.60
N GLU A 258 -81.04 -34.35 15.86
CA GLU A 258 -81.88 -35.44 16.40
C GLU A 258 -81.59 -36.89 15.90
N ASN A 259 -81.61 -37.91 16.74
CA ASN A 259 -82.34 -38.34 17.94
C ASN A 259 -81.78 -39.67 18.45
N ARG A 260 -81.83 -39.80 19.76
CA ARG A 260 -82.27 -41.00 20.55
C ARG A 260 -82.14 -42.41 19.91
N ASP A 261 -81.43 -43.27 20.55
CA ASP A 261 -81.82 -44.16 21.67
C ASP A 261 -80.58 -44.84 22.31
#